data_f91e98d09c467aa73540b7820afaf6f2
#
_entry.id   f91e98d09c467aa73540b7820afaf6f2
#
_cell.length_a   1.000
_cell.length_b   1.000
_cell.length_c   1.000
_cell.angle_alpha   90.00
_cell.angle_beta   90.00
_cell.angle_gamma   90.00
#
_symmetry.space_group_name_H-M   'P 1'
#
loop_
_entity.id
_entity.type
_entity.pdbx_description
1 polymer ?
#
loop_
_entity_poly.entity_id
_entity_poly.type
_entity_poly.pdbx_seq_one_letter_code
_entity_poly.pdbx_strand_id
1 'polypeptide(L)'
;MYYIFTDGASARNGQPNQVGGWGYVILDDKENIIHSNYGGQKGTTNNWGELTAAVEAVKYIKENLMNKSGFVRELEYIIYTDSSYLQKCATEGWYLKWMVNGWQTSQKTPVANKELWEELIPTFDDTRFEYRKVRGHQTKNDSFTAKWNNYVDGLAVNGRRRAEKEWYKR
;
A
#
# COMPACT_ATOMS: atom_id res chain seq x y z
N MET A 1 -18.25 -5.75 -3.90
CA MET A 1 -17.40 -4.68 -3.35
C MET A 1 -16.41 -5.24 -2.36
N TYR A 2 -15.15 -4.91 -2.53
CA TYR A 2 -14.08 -5.29 -1.61
C TYR A 2 -13.45 -4.05 -1.01
N TYR A 3 -13.09 -4.13 0.26
CA TYR A 3 -12.45 -3.05 0.99
C TYR A 3 -11.05 -3.49 1.39
N ILE A 4 -10.04 -2.74 0.97
CA ILE A 4 -8.65 -3.09 1.16
C ILE A 4 -8.01 -2.02 2.04
N PHE A 5 -7.38 -2.42 3.14
CA PHE A 5 -6.61 -1.54 3.99
C PHE A 5 -5.14 -1.89 3.86
N THR A 6 -4.31 -0.89 3.71
CA THR A 6 -2.87 -1.04 3.52
C THR A 6 -2.14 -0.10 4.47
N ASP A 7 -0.98 -0.52 4.96
CA ASP A 7 -0.13 0.33 5.79
C ASP A 7 1.33 -0.07 5.67
N GLY A 8 2.20 0.88 5.96
CA GLY A 8 3.64 0.68 6.09
C GLY A 8 4.11 1.07 7.47
N ALA A 9 5.21 0.50 7.90
CA ALA A 9 5.87 0.83 9.15
C ALA A 9 7.36 0.90 8.91
N SER A 10 8.06 1.73 9.68
CA SER A 10 9.51 1.83 9.58
C SER A 10 10.14 2.02 10.95
N ALA A 11 11.40 1.61 11.05
CA ALA A 11 12.26 1.97 12.15
C ALA A 11 13.52 2.58 11.57
N ARG A 12 14.01 3.63 12.22
CA ARG A 12 15.25 4.34 11.84
C ARG A 12 15.22 4.85 10.38
N ASN A 13 14.04 5.30 9.94
CA ASN A 13 13.82 5.79 8.58
C ASN A 13 14.85 6.87 8.21
N GLY A 14 15.51 6.72 7.06
CA GLY A 14 16.57 7.62 6.61
C GLY A 14 17.96 7.31 7.17
N GLN A 15 18.11 6.31 8.03
CA GLN A 15 19.39 5.90 8.62
C GLN A 15 19.94 4.63 7.96
N PRO A 16 21.26 4.36 8.07
CA PRO A 16 21.87 3.18 7.42
C PRO A 16 21.26 1.84 7.86
N ASN A 17 20.73 1.76 9.07
CA ASN A 17 20.11 0.55 9.60
C ASN A 17 18.59 0.60 9.55
N GLN A 18 18.02 1.35 8.62
CA GLN A 18 16.58 1.45 8.45
C GLN A 18 15.96 0.11 8.06
N VAL A 19 14.72 -0.08 8.47
CA VAL A 19 13.95 -1.28 8.13
C VAL A 19 12.49 -0.87 7.92
N GLY A 20 11.89 -1.37 6.85
CA GLY A 20 10.49 -1.12 6.51
C GLY A 20 9.64 -2.37 6.66
N GLY A 21 8.38 -2.18 6.96
CA GLY A 21 7.38 -3.23 7.00
C GLY A 21 6.14 -2.81 6.22
N TRP A 22 5.34 -3.79 5.85
CA TRP A 22 4.09 -3.58 5.13
C TRP A 22 3.03 -4.57 5.61
N GLY A 23 1.78 -4.20 5.44
CA GLY A 23 0.66 -5.08 5.73
C GLY A 23 -0.58 -4.67 4.96
N TYR A 24 -1.41 -5.64 4.62
CA TYR A 24 -2.71 -5.38 4.04
C TYR A 24 -3.76 -6.38 4.51
N VAL A 25 -5.01 -5.98 4.44
CA VAL A 25 -6.17 -6.84 4.64
C VAL A 25 -7.20 -6.55 3.56
N ILE A 26 -7.82 -7.60 3.04
CA ILE A 26 -8.89 -7.52 2.06
C ILE A 26 -10.17 -8.03 2.72
N LEU A 27 -11.21 -7.21 2.68
CA LEU A 27 -12.52 -7.51 3.27
C LEU A 27 -13.58 -7.58 2.19
N ASP A 28 -14.58 -8.44 2.39
CA ASP A 28 -15.80 -8.41 1.57
C ASP A 28 -16.78 -7.34 2.10
N ASP A 29 -17.95 -7.23 1.48
CA ASP A 29 -18.99 -6.28 1.85
C ASP A 29 -19.69 -6.59 3.19
N LYS A 30 -19.42 -7.75 3.75
CA LYS A 30 -19.92 -8.17 5.07
C LYS A 30 -18.85 -8.08 6.16
N GLU A 31 -17.72 -7.44 5.83
CA GLU A 31 -16.59 -7.27 6.76
C GLU A 31 -15.89 -8.59 7.11
N ASN A 32 -16.00 -9.61 6.26
CA ASN A 32 -15.22 -10.83 6.42
C ASN A 32 -13.83 -10.65 5.81
N ILE A 33 -12.81 -11.17 6.49
CA ILE A 33 -11.44 -11.16 5.97
C ILE A 33 -11.34 -12.21 4.85
N ILE A 34 -11.10 -11.75 3.64
CA ILE A 34 -10.83 -12.61 2.49
C ILE A 34 -9.37 -13.04 2.49
N HIS A 35 -8.46 -12.10 2.73
CA HIS A 35 -7.03 -12.37 2.80
C HIS A 35 -6.31 -11.24 3.54
N SER A 36 -5.23 -11.58 4.21
CA SER A 36 -4.33 -10.61 4.82
C SER A 36 -2.90 -11.13 4.72
N ASN A 37 -1.95 -10.23 4.66
CA ASN A 37 -0.54 -10.60 4.65
C ASN A 37 0.30 -9.44 5.15
N TYR A 38 1.55 -9.73 5.50
CA TYR A 38 2.50 -8.73 5.94
C TYR A 38 3.92 -9.23 5.67
N GLY A 39 4.85 -8.30 5.66
CA GLY A 39 6.26 -8.60 5.50
C GLY A 39 7.11 -7.38 5.79
N GLY A 40 8.40 -7.51 5.60
CA GLY A 40 9.34 -6.42 5.81
C GLY A 40 10.67 -6.70 5.15
N GLN A 41 11.49 -5.66 5.03
CA GLN A 41 12.79 -5.75 4.40
C GLN A 41 13.73 -4.72 4.99
N LYS A 42 14.98 -5.15 5.23
CA LYS A 42 16.05 -4.25 5.66
C LYS A 42 16.43 -3.28 4.57
N GLY A 43 16.89 -2.11 4.95
CA GLY A 43 17.36 -1.09 4.03
C GLY A 43 16.23 -0.35 3.31
N THR A 44 14.98 -0.48 3.78
CA THR A 44 13.82 0.12 3.13
C THR A 44 13.17 1.19 3.98
N THR A 45 12.46 2.09 3.32
CA THR A 45 11.85 3.27 3.94
C THR A 45 10.38 3.05 4.30
N ASN A 46 9.81 4.02 5.01
CA ASN A 46 8.37 4.03 5.27
C ASN A 46 7.56 4.07 3.95
N ASN A 47 7.95 4.91 3.00
CA ASN A 47 7.28 4.97 1.69
C ASN A 47 7.34 3.64 0.94
N TRP A 48 8.47 2.95 1.00
CA TRP A 48 8.56 1.60 0.44
C TRP A 48 7.52 0.66 1.04
N GLY A 49 7.34 0.71 2.36
CA GLY A 49 6.36 -0.12 3.06
C GLY A 49 4.92 0.20 2.64
N GLU A 50 4.58 1.49 2.55
CA GLU A 50 3.26 1.93 2.12
C GLU A 50 2.94 1.45 0.70
N LEU A 51 3.88 1.61 -0.22
CA LEU A 51 3.71 1.19 -1.61
C LEU A 51 3.67 -0.33 -1.75
N THR A 52 4.53 -1.03 -1.03
CA THR A 52 4.60 -2.50 -1.08
C THR A 52 3.30 -3.11 -0.57
N ALA A 53 2.71 -2.56 0.48
CA ALA A 53 1.41 -3.02 0.98
C ALA A 53 0.35 -2.97 -0.13
N ALA A 54 0.27 -1.85 -0.84
CA ALA A 54 -0.68 -1.68 -1.94
C ALA A 54 -0.37 -2.62 -3.10
N VAL A 55 0.90 -2.76 -3.48
CA VAL A 55 1.33 -3.65 -4.57
C VAL A 55 0.97 -5.10 -4.26
N GLU A 56 1.27 -5.57 -3.06
CA GLU A 56 0.98 -6.95 -2.66
C GLU A 56 -0.53 -7.22 -2.63
N ALA A 57 -1.32 -6.25 -2.14
CA ALA A 57 -2.78 -6.34 -2.18
C ALA A 57 -3.32 -6.41 -3.61
N VAL A 58 -2.83 -5.55 -4.51
CA VAL A 58 -3.23 -5.52 -5.92
C VAL A 58 -2.86 -6.83 -6.62
N LYS A 59 -1.68 -7.37 -6.35
CA LYS A 59 -1.27 -8.67 -6.90
C LYS A 59 -2.25 -9.78 -6.50
N TYR A 60 -2.62 -9.83 -5.22
CA TYR A 60 -3.59 -10.82 -4.75
C TYR A 60 -4.95 -10.65 -5.44
N ILE A 61 -5.43 -9.42 -5.58
CA ILE A 61 -6.69 -9.11 -6.25
C ILE A 61 -6.67 -9.61 -7.69
N LYS A 62 -5.61 -9.31 -8.44
CA LYS A 62 -5.46 -9.72 -9.84
C LYS A 62 -5.42 -11.23 -10.01
N GLU A 63 -4.76 -11.94 -9.11
CA GLU A 63 -4.58 -13.38 -9.18
C GLU A 63 -5.80 -14.16 -8.72
N ASN A 64 -6.57 -13.63 -7.75
CA ASN A 64 -7.58 -14.42 -7.04
C ASN A 64 -9.00 -13.88 -7.10
N LEU A 65 -9.18 -12.57 -7.23
CA LEU A 65 -10.51 -11.94 -7.12
C LEU A 65 -11.01 -11.32 -8.42
N MET A 66 -10.11 -10.85 -9.26
CA MET A 66 -10.49 -10.08 -10.44
C MET A 66 -11.15 -10.96 -11.48
N ASN A 67 -12.36 -10.57 -11.88
CA ASN A 67 -13.08 -11.27 -12.96
C ASN A 67 -12.40 -10.99 -14.31
N LYS A 68 -12.01 -12.06 -14.99
CA LYS A 68 -11.30 -11.99 -16.27
C LYS A 68 -12.23 -11.78 -17.47
N SER A 69 -13.53 -11.64 -17.26
CA SER A 69 -14.52 -11.55 -18.35
C SER A 69 -14.54 -10.21 -19.09
N GLY A 70 -13.71 -9.26 -18.74
CA GLY A 70 -13.54 -8.00 -19.47
C GLY A 70 -14.71 -7.00 -19.38
N PHE A 71 -15.79 -7.37 -18.72
CA PHE A 71 -17.00 -6.55 -18.62
C PHE A 71 -17.23 -6.11 -17.18
N VAL A 72 -16.37 -5.22 -16.65
CA VAL A 72 -16.64 -4.62 -15.35
C VAL A 72 -16.49 -3.11 -15.46
N ARG A 73 -17.57 -2.42 -15.23
CA ARG A 73 -17.66 -0.96 -15.31
C ARG A 73 -17.87 -0.30 -13.96
N GLU A 74 -18.05 -1.09 -12.90
CA GLU A 74 -18.40 -0.61 -11.59
C GLU A 74 -17.21 -0.70 -10.64
N LEU A 75 -17.20 0.18 -9.67
CA LEU A 75 -16.24 0.17 -8.58
C LEU A 75 -16.35 -1.16 -7.82
N GLU A 76 -15.25 -1.87 -7.70
CA GLU A 76 -15.18 -3.15 -7.00
C GLU A 76 -14.19 -3.16 -5.84
N TYR A 77 -13.16 -2.32 -5.92
CA TYR A 77 -12.03 -2.32 -4.97
C TYR A 77 -11.79 -0.93 -4.45
N ILE A 78 -11.97 -0.74 -3.14
CA ILE A 78 -11.64 0.51 -2.48
C ILE A 78 -10.39 0.26 -1.65
N ILE A 79 -9.29 0.94 -1.99
CA ILE A 79 -8.03 0.84 -1.29
C ILE A 79 -7.89 2.04 -0.36
N TYR A 80 -7.82 1.76 0.94
CA TYR A 80 -7.63 2.75 1.98
C TYR A 80 -6.15 2.79 2.38
N THR A 81 -5.59 3.97 2.42
CA THR A 81 -4.22 4.20 2.85
C THR A 81 -4.15 5.46 3.72
N ASP A 82 -3.25 5.50 4.70
CA ASP A 82 -2.95 6.72 5.43
C ASP A 82 -1.83 7.54 4.77
N SER A 83 -1.24 7.02 3.70
CA SER A 83 -0.20 7.71 2.94
C SER A 83 -0.79 8.76 2.01
N SER A 84 -0.54 10.03 2.33
CA SER A 84 -0.89 11.14 1.42
C SER A 84 -0.16 11.03 0.09
N TYR A 85 1.09 10.55 0.11
CA TYR A 85 1.91 10.40 -1.09
C TYR A 85 1.28 9.41 -2.08
N LEU A 86 0.87 8.24 -1.61
CA LEU A 86 0.19 7.25 -2.47
C LEU A 86 -1.15 7.78 -2.98
N GLN A 87 -1.99 8.27 -2.10
CA GLN A 87 -3.33 8.70 -2.45
C GLN A 87 -3.31 9.89 -3.44
N LYS A 88 -2.41 10.86 -3.22
CA LYS A 88 -2.27 12.00 -4.13
C LYS A 88 -1.69 11.61 -5.47
N CYS A 89 -0.73 10.70 -5.51
CA CYS A 89 -0.21 10.20 -6.78
C CYS A 89 -1.32 9.56 -7.61
N ALA A 90 -2.16 8.74 -6.98
CA ALA A 90 -3.28 8.07 -7.64
C ALA A 90 -4.33 9.06 -8.16
N THR A 91 -4.67 10.09 -7.36
CA THR A 91 -5.78 11.00 -7.66
C THR A 91 -5.34 12.26 -8.43
N GLU A 92 -4.13 12.76 -8.21
CA GLU A 92 -3.62 13.96 -8.86
C GLU A 92 -2.77 13.67 -10.11
N GLY A 93 -2.49 12.39 -10.37
CA GLY A 93 -1.82 11.98 -11.59
C GLY A 93 -0.34 12.35 -11.68
N TRP A 94 0.39 12.38 -10.57
CA TRP A 94 1.82 12.68 -10.57
C TRP A 94 2.62 11.74 -11.47
N TYR A 95 2.20 10.49 -11.56
CA TYR A 95 2.83 9.47 -12.39
C TYR A 95 2.85 9.83 -13.88
N LEU A 96 1.89 10.66 -14.34
CA LEU A 96 1.85 11.09 -15.74
C LEU A 96 3.08 11.92 -16.11
N LYS A 97 3.53 12.80 -15.21
CA LYS A 97 4.75 13.57 -15.41
C LYS A 97 5.99 12.67 -15.40
N TRP A 98 6.04 11.69 -14.50
CA TRP A 98 7.17 10.76 -14.44
C TRP A 98 7.31 9.94 -15.72
N MET A 99 6.19 9.49 -16.27
CA MET A 99 6.20 8.69 -17.50
C MET A 99 6.75 9.44 -18.71
N VAL A 100 6.61 10.77 -18.75
CA VAL A 100 7.09 11.58 -19.89
C VAL A 100 8.44 12.25 -19.65
N ASN A 101 8.89 12.35 -18.39
CA ASN A 101 10.15 13.05 -18.07
C ASN A 101 11.30 12.10 -17.68
N GLY A 102 11.16 10.80 -17.94
CA GLY A 102 12.19 9.83 -17.60
C GLY A 102 12.25 9.45 -16.13
N TRP A 103 11.12 9.51 -15.43
CA TRP A 103 11.01 9.15 -14.02
C TRP A 103 11.88 9.99 -13.10
N GLN A 104 11.79 11.31 -13.28
CA GLN A 104 12.50 12.28 -12.46
C GLN A 104 11.55 13.11 -11.61
N THR A 105 12.03 13.45 -10.40
CA THR A 105 11.35 14.41 -9.52
C THR A 105 11.49 15.83 -10.06
N SER A 106 10.80 16.80 -9.45
CA SER A 106 10.96 18.22 -9.78
C SER A 106 12.39 18.73 -9.59
N GLN A 107 13.16 18.07 -8.74
CA GLN A 107 14.57 18.38 -8.49
C GLN A 107 15.55 17.61 -9.42
N LYS A 108 15.00 16.94 -10.44
CA LYS A 108 15.76 16.15 -11.43
C LYS A 108 16.52 14.97 -10.83
N THR A 109 16.03 14.45 -9.70
CA THR A 109 16.54 13.20 -9.11
C THR A 109 15.62 12.03 -9.51
N PRO A 110 16.13 10.78 -9.55
CA PRO A 110 15.28 9.64 -9.88
C PRO A 110 14.12 9.48 -8.87
N VAL A 111 12.94 9.15 -9.39
CA VAL A 111 11.77 8.84 -8.54
C VAL A 111 12.06 7.53 -7.80
N ALA A 112 11.95 7.57 -6.47
CA ALA A 112 12.14 6.41 -5.63
C ALA A 112 11.02 5.38 -5.83
N ASN A 113 11.35 4.09 -5.69
CA ASN A 113 10.39 2.98 -5.74
C ASN A 113 9.67 2.86 -7.09
N LYS A 114 10.37 3.16 -8.18
CA LYS A 114 9.81 3.14 -9.53
C LYS A 114 9.08 1.82 -9.85
N GLU A 115 9.68 0.68 -9.51
CA GLU A 115 9.10 -0.64 -9.79
C GLU A 115 7.76 -0.83 -9.08
N LEU A 116 7.63 -0.31 -7.86
CA LEU A 116 6.38 -0.39 -7.11
C LEU A 116 5.31 0.51 -7.75
N TRP A 117 5.69 1.72 -8.16
CA TRP A 117 4.78 2.61 -8.87
C TRP A 117 4.30 2.00 -10.18
N GLU A 118 5.18 1.38 -10.95
CA GLU A 118 4.81 0.73 -12.21
C GLU A 118 3.77 -0.38 -12.02
N GLU A 119 3.81 -1.09 -10.89
CA GLU A 119 2.81 -2.10 -10.57
C GLU A 119 1.44 -1.48 -10.22
N LEU A 120 1.40 -0.29 -9.64
CA LEU A 120 0.17 0.38 -9.22
C LEU A 120 -0.48 1.21 -10.32
N ILE A 121 0.31 1.79 -11.23
CA ILE A 121 -0.18 2.72 -12.26
C ILE A 121 -1.38 2.16 -13.04
N PRO A 122 -1.42 0.89 -13.47
CA PRO A 122 -2.59 0.36 -14.17
C PRO A 122 -3.90 0.42 -13.40
N THR A 123 -3.85 0.47 -12.06
CA THR A 123 -5.06 0.60 -11.24
C THR A 123 -5.54 2.04 -11.13
N PHE A 124 -4.69 3.03 -11.39
CA PHE A 124 -5.06 4.44 -11.24
C PHE A 124 -6.07 4.91 -12.31
N ASP A 125 -6.03 4.32 -13.49
CA ASP A 125 -6.96 4.59 -14.58
C ASP A 125 -8.10 3.55 -14.68
N ASP A 126 -8.07 2.54 -13.83
CA ASP A 126 -9.07 1.48 -13.83
C ASP A 126 -10.25 1.88 -12.96
N THR A 127 -11.43 2.03 -13.58
CA THR A 127 -12.65 2.46 -12.88
C THR A 127 -13.12 1.51 -11.79
N ARG A 128 -12.58 0.29 -11.74
CA ARG A 128 -12.88 -0.67 -10.68
C ARG A 128 -12.15 -0.35 -9.38
N PHE A 129 -11.12 0.49 -9.41
CA PHE A 129 -10.29 0.83 -8.24
C PHE A 129 -10.52 2.28 -7.83
N GLU A 130 -10.59 2.49 -6.51
CA GLU A 130 -10.59 3.83 -5.91
C GLU A 130 -9.60 3.85 -4.74
N TYR A 131 -8.80 4.90 -4.66
CA TYR A 131 -7.84 5.11 -3.57
C TYR A 131 -8.38 6.19 -2.63
N ARG A 132 -8.62 5.82 -1.37
CA ARG A 132 -9.11 6.74 -0.35
C ARG A 132 -8.10 6.89 0.76
N LYS A 133 -7.95 8.13 1.24
CA LYS A 133 -7.11 8.39 2.39
C LYS A 133 -7.89 8.14 3.68
N VAL A 134 -7.25 7.49 4.66
CA VAL A 134 -7.74 7.37 6.02
C VAL A 134 -6.84 8.15 6.96
N ARG A 135 -7.39 8.53 8.10
CA ARG A 135 -6.63 9.19 9.16
C ARG A 135 -5.83 8.13 9.92
N GLY A 136 -4.49 8.29 9.91
CA GLY A 136 -3.59 7.37 10.62
C GLY A 136 -3.65 7.55 12.14
N HIS A 137 -3.18 6.51 12.85
CA HIS A 137 -2.95 6.53 14.31
C HIS A 137 -4.14 6.95 15.16
N GLN A 138 -5.32 6.42 14.87
CA GLN A 138 -6.49 6.63 15.71
C GLN A 138 -6.43 5.72 16.94
N THR A 139 -6.69 6.30 18.12
CA THR A 139 -6.61 5.56 19.39
C THR A 139 -7.85 4.72 19.67
N LYS A 140 -8.95 4.94 18.94
CA LYS A 140 -10.23 4.24 19.14
C LYS A 140 -10.65 3.52 17.87
N ASN A 141 -11.18 2.31 18.03
CA ASN A 141 -11.77 1.52 16.95
C ASN A 141 -13.27 1.81 16.81
N ASP A 142 -13.66 3.09 16.84
CA ASP A 142 -15.03 3.54 16.87
C ASP A 142 -15.67 3.70 15.49
N SER A 143 -14.92 3.42 14.42
CA SER A 143 -15.42 3.44 13.05
C SER A 143 -14.82 2.28 12.27
N PHE A 144 -15.46 1.95 11.16
CA PHE A 144 -14.98 0.92 10.23
C PHE A 144 -13.54 1.23 9.77
N THR A 145 -13.28 2.46 9.33
CA THR A 145 -11.95 2.83 8.83
C THR A 145 -10.90 2.84 9.93
N ALA A 146 -11.23 3.33 11.13
CA ALA A 146 -10.30 3.34 12.27
C ALA A 146 -9.92 1.92 12.69
N LYS A 147 -10.93 1.04 12.82
CA LYS A 147 -10.71 -0.36 13.19
C LYS A 147 -9.73 -1.06 12.26
N TRP A 148 -9.96 -0.98 10.96
CA TRP A 148 -9.17 -1.72 9.99
C TRP A 148 -7.84 -1.05 9.68
N ASN A 149 -7.76 0.27 9.78
CA ASN A 149 -6.47 0.96 9.69
C ASN A 149 -5.56 0.56 10.86
N ASN A 150 -6.11 0.46 12.07
CA ASN A 150 -5.35 -0.01 13.23
C ASN A 150 -4.93 -1.48 13.07
N TYR A 151 -5.78 -2.30 12.47
CA TYR A 151 -5.45 -3.71 12.19
C TYR A 151 -4.22 -3.82 11.27
N VAL A 152 -4.20 -3.11 10.16
CA VAL A 152 -3.07 -3.18 9.22
C VAL A 152 -1.82 -2.50 9.75
N ASP A 153 -1.95 -1.48 10.60
CA ASP A 153 -0.82 -0.89 11.31
C ASP A 153 -0.09 -1.98 12.10
N GLY A 154 -0.82 -2.81 12.82
CA GLY A 154 -0.26 -3.95 13.55
C GLY A 154 0.44 -4.96 12.65
N LEU A 155 -0.13 -5.24 11.48
CA LEU A 155 0.49 -6.14 10.51
C LEU A 155 1.81 -5.58 9.97
N ALA A 156 1.84 -4.29 9.63
CA ALA A 156 3.03 -3.63 9.12
C ALA A 156 4.16 -3.61 10.18
N VAL A 157 3.81 -3.35 11.44
CA VAL A 157 4.76 -3.41 12.56
C VAL A 157 5.30 -4.83 12.73
N ASN A 158 4.46 -5.85 12.61
CA ASN A 158 4.90 -7.25 12.67
C ASN A 158 5.89 -7.57 11.54
N GLY A 159 5.63 -7.09 10.34
CA GLY A 159 6.53 -7.25 9.21
C GLY A 159 7.89 -6.60 9.45
N ARG A 160 7.89 -5.37 9.93
CA ARG A 160 9.11 -4.67 10.29
C ARG A 160 9.91 -5.41 11.39
N ARG A 161 9.23 -5.84 12.43
CA ARG A 161 9.87 -6.56 13.54
C ARG A 161 10.47 -7.89 13.09
N ARG A 162 9.79 -8.61 12.21
CA ARG A 162 10.33 -9.86 11.64
C ARG A 162 11.62 -9.59 10.86
N ALA A 163 11.65 -8.57 10.02
CA ALA A 163 12.83 -8.18 9.26
C ALA A 163 13.98 -7.75 10.18
N GLU A 164 13.70 -7.03 11.27
CA GLU A 164 14.70 -6.67 12.28
C GLU A 164 15.32 -7.88 12.94
N LYS A 165 14.50 -8.85 13.33
CA LYS A 165 14.99 -10.08 14.00
C LYS A 165 15.95 -10.86 13.11
N GLU A 166 15.67 -10.93 11.81
CA GLU A 166 16.55 -11.59 10.86
C GLU A 166 17.93 -10.92 10.77
N TRP A 167 17.99 -9.61 11.04
CA TRP A 167 19.24 -8.86 11.08
C TRP A 167 20.18 -9.34 12.20
N TYR A 168 19.63 -9.68 13.35
CA TYR A 168 20.41 -10.02 14.55
C TYR A 168 20.74 -11.51 14.66
N LYS A 169 20.29 -12.34 13.72
CA LYS A 169 20.55 -13.79 13.71
C LYS A 169 21.90 -14.18 13.07
N ARG A 170 22.75 -13.24 12.78
CA ARG A 170 24.07 -13.51 12.18
C ARG A 170 25.14 -13.66 13.23
#